data_9ef8eb27cd51362190eb5ee5235c2865
#
_entry.id   9ef8eb27cd51362190eb5ee5235c2865
#
_cell.length_a   1.000
_cell.length_b   1.000
_cell.length_c   1.000
_cell.angle_alpha   90.00
_cell.angle_beta   90.00
_cell.angle_gamma   90.00
#
_symmetry.space_group_name_H-M   'P 1'
#
loop_
_entity.id
_entity.type
_entity.pdbx_description
1 polymer ?
#
loop_
_entity_poly.entity_id
_entity_poly.type
_entity_poly.pdbx_seq_one_letter_code
_entity_poly.pdbx_strand_id
1 'polypeptide(L)'
;MKKFLSLVLALVMTMSLVTVSAGAKDFTDDSEITYKEAVDVISALGVVDGYSDGDFRPDDVLTRGAAAKIICNLILGPTTASALSAGTAPFKDVPVTNTFAGYITYCSQQGIISGYADGTFRPTGTLSGNAFMKMLLGALGYDSSIEGYTGANWSIAVAKQAINAGLNNSLKGSFNGVKAVTREEACLYAFNTLKATMVEYDNRIVVGEGSSAVAISGVRKDLTWNKGTLNDGKIKKDGYVQFGEQYFEKLVRTDDTDDFGRPASKWTYDKKDIGTYVNYDLLVSEYTTKVKGGDVYSDIGSVAADYDLTYYVDGVKLEKDAVKTQSSYIAKKNDDKMGDSGNGVLTQIFVDNDDEALTIVEINTYLAKTDDYNEKKETLKFNEIYGYGDVKLTKKLVKAVEAVELDDIASIKDYKDGDMVLLTIANGEVKTITPAETVKGTEIDEFSKQDYVNAGQKYSYAATGKLDGS
;
A
#
# COMPACT_ATOMS: atom_id res chain seq x y z
N MET A 1 -27.31 -8.14 11.39
CA MET A 1 -26.79 -7.07 12.27
C MET A 1 -25.42 -7.38 12.85
N LYS A 2 -25.11 -8.58 13.39
CA LYS A 2 -23.73 -8.90 13.84
C LYS A 2 -22.67 -8.74 12.75
N LYS A 3 -23.01 -9.02 11.47
CA LYS A 3 -22.10 -8.80 10.33
C LYS A 3 -21.92 -7.33 9.95
N PHE A 4 -22.88 -6.46 10.28
CA PHE A 4 -22.80 -5.02 9.96
C PHE A 4 -21.93 -4.29 10.99
N LEU A 5 -22.01 -4.65 12.26
CA LEU A 5 -21.18 -4.04 13.31
C LEU A 5 -19.69 -4.45 13.15
N SER A 6 -19.43 -5.72 12.79
CA SER A 6 -18.06 -6.16 12.46
C SER A 6 -17.53 -5.52 11.19
N LEU A 7 -18.39 -5.22 10.22
CA LEU A 7 -18.02 -4.54 8.97
C LEU A 7 -17.68 -3.07 9.22
N VAL A 8 -18.44 -2.37 10.06
CA VAL A 8 -18.16 -0.97 10.43
C VAL A 8 -16.88 -0.88 11.27
N LEU A 9 -16.67 -1.80 12.21
CA LEU A 9 -15.44 -1.86 12.98
C LEU A 9 -14.23 -2.23 12.11
N ALA A 10 -14.38 -3.19 11.20
CA ALA A 10 -13.35 -3.52 10.21
C ALA A 10 -13.10 -2.34 9.25
N LEU A 11 -14.14 -1.61 8.81
CA LEU A 11 -14.00 -0.46 7.93
C LEU A 11 -13.25 0.70 8.60
N VAL A 12 -13.49 0.93 9.89
CA VAL A 12 -12.75 1.93 10.70
C VAL A 12 -11.29 1.51 10.90
N MET A 13 -11.01 0.21 10.99
CA MET A 13 -9.67 -0.31 11.21
C MET A 13 -8.86 -0.51 9.92
N THR A 14 -9.52 -0.62 8.76
CA THR A 14 -8.85 -0.72 7.45
C THR A 14 -8.53 0.64 6.82
N MET A 15 -8.95 1.76 7.43
CA MET A 15 -8.42 3.06 7.04
C MET A 15 -6.91 3.03 7.34
N SER A 16 -6.14 2.85 6.30
CA SER A 16 -4.68 2.89 6.34
C SER A 16 -4.25 4.15 7.05
N LEU A 17 -3.68 4.01 8.25
CA LEU A 17 -2.96 5.08 8.91
C LEU A 17 -1.74 5.38 8.06
N VAL A 18 -1.91 6.31 7.14
CA VAL A 18 -0.79 6.94 6.46
C VAL A 18 -0.26 7.94 7.46
N THR A 19 0.89 7.67 8.03
CA THR A 19 1.66 8.74 8.68
C THR A 19 2.04 9.69 7.57
N VAL A 20 1.44 10.89 7.57
CA VAL A 20 1.79 11.94 6.61
C VAL A 20 3.26 12.25 6.84
N SER A 21 4.09 11.84 5.91
CA SER A 21 5.52 12.12 5.93
C SER A 21 5.77 13.40 5.13
N ALA A 22 6.69 14.24 5.60
CA ALA A 22 7.04 15.55 5.01
C ALA A 22 7.59 15.50 3.57
N GLY A 23 7.47 14.36 2.87
CA GLY A 23 7.97 14.14 1.52
C GLY A 23 6.93 13.64 0.51
N ALA A 24 5.81 13.09 0.96
CA ALA A 24 4.67 12.76 0.09
C ALA A 24 3.97 14.04 -0.39
N LYS A 25 3.39 14.02 -1.60
CA LYS A 25 2.53 15.12 -2.04
C LYS A 25 1.14 14.92 -1.42
N ASP A 26 0.65 15.93 -0.72
CA ASP A 26 -0.73 15.95 -0.24
C ASP A 26 -1.65 16.30 -1.40
N PHE A 27 -2.60 15.43 -1.70
CA PHE A 27 -3.65 15.67 -2.67
C PHE A 27 -4.96 15.97 -1.95
N THR A 28 -5.77 16.87 -2.51
CA THR A 28 -7.05 17.26 -1.88
C THR A 28 -8.07 16.11 -1.86
N ASP A 29 -7.92 15.15 -2.77
CA ASP A 29 -8.69 13.90 -2.89
C ASP A 29 -7.95 12.66 -2.36
N ASP A 30 -7.00 12.85 -1.45
CA ASP A 30 -6.13 11.81 -0.91
C ASP A 30 -6.91 10.61 -0.33
N SER A 31 -8.05 10.87 0.30
CA SER A 31 -8.94 9.83 0.85
C SER A 31 -9.58 8.92 -0.20
N GLU A 32 -9.57 9.30 -1.47
CA GLU A 32 -10.08 8.51 -2.59
C GLU A 32 -9.02 7.59 -3.18
N ILE A 33 -7.74 7.79 -2.83
CA ILE A 33 -6.61 7.01 -3.36
C ILE A 33 -6.55 5.65 -2.68
N THR A 34 -6.72 4.59 -3.48
CA THR A 34 -6.66 3.20 -3.01
C THR A 34 -5.23 2.70 -2.85
N TYR A 35 -4.33 3.07 -3.77
CA TYR A 35 -2.94 2.60 -3.82
C TYR A 35 -1.97 3.69 -3.33
N LYS A 36 -2.17 4.11 -2.07
CA LYS A 36 -1.48 5.27 -1.48
C LYS A 36 0.05 5.18 -1.58
N GLU A 37 0.66 4.05 -1.16
CA GLU A 37 2.11 3.84 -1.27
C GLU A 37 2.62 4.07 -2.69
N ALA A 38 1.94 3.50 -3.68
CA ALA A 38 2.32 3.61 -5.07
C ALA A 38 2.20 5.05 -5.60
N VAL A 39 1.10 5.73 -5.26
CA VAL A 39 0.87 7.12 -5.68
C VAL A 39 1.90 8.04 -5.05
N ASP A 40 2.18 7.90 -3.76
CA ASP A 40 3.13 8.74 -3.03
C ASP A 40 4.56 8.57 -3.55
N VAL A 41 5.03 7.32 -3.70
CA VAL A 41 6.38 7.06 -4.22
C VAL A 41 6.53 7.57 -5.65
N ILE A 42 5.59 7.25 -6.55
CA ILE A 42 5.64 7.64 -7.96
C ILE A 42 5.55 9.17 -8.12
N SER A 43 4.77 9.84 -7.27
CA SER A 43 4.65 11.31 -7.26
C SER A 43 5.87 11.99 -6.64
N ALA A 44 6.45 11.43 -5.57
CA ALA A 44 7.70 11.93 -4.97
C ALA A 44 8.88 11.87 -5.95
N LEU A 45 8.89 10.86 -6.85
CA LEU A 45 9.86 10.75 -7.94
C LEU A 45 9.58 11.72 -9.10
N GLY A 46 8.44 12.42 -9.09
CA GLY A 46 8.02 13.31 -10.19
C GLY A 46 7.61 12.58 -11.47
N VAL A 47 7.34 11.27 -11.39
CA VAL A 47 6.91 10.46 -12.54
C VAL A 47 5.48 10.81 -12.94
N VAL A 48 4.61 11.02 -11.94
CA VAL A 48 3.23 11.52 -12.11
C VAL A 48 3.04 12.72 -11.19
N ASP A 49 2.33 13.73 -11.67
CA ASP A 49 1.95 14.92 -10.90
C ASP A 49 0.44 14.96 -10.70
N GLY A 50 -0.02 15.65 -9.64
CA GLY A 50 -1.41 16.05 -9.49
C GLY A 50 -1.82 17.14 -10.49
N TYR A 51 -3.08 17.51 -10.46
CA TYR A 51 -3.64 18.61 -11.24
C TYR A 51 -3.39 19.96 -10.54
N SER A 52 -3.63 21.06 -11.27
CA SER A 52 -3.41 22.42 -10.76
C SER A 52 -4.37 22.84 -9.64
N ASP A 53 -5.47 22.13 -9.46
CA ASP A 53 -6.44 22.31 -8.38
C ASP A 53 -6.06 21.56 -7.08
N GLY A 54 -4.99 20.77 -7.12
CA GLY A 54 -4.51 19.98 -5.99
C GLY A 54 -4.99 18.55 -5.98
N ASP A 55 -5.90 18.14 -6.88
CA ASP A 55 -6.40 16.78 -6.97
C ASP A 55 -5.41 15.84 -7.64
N PHE A 56 -5.44 14.57 -7.26
CA PHE A 56 -4.79 13.48 -7.98
C PHE A 56 -5.71 12.85 -9.04
N ARG A 57 -6.99 12.72 -8.76
CA ARG A 57 -8.03 12.06 -9.57
C ARG A 57 -7.69 10.61 -9.89
N PRO A 58 -7.75 9.72 -8.89
CA PRO A 58 -7.30 8.33 -9.01
C PRO A 58 -8.02 7.54 -10.11
N ASP A 59 -9.31 7.78 -10.29
CA ASP A 59 -10.17 7.06 -11.24
C ASP A 59 -10.12 7.57 -12.69
N ASP A 60 -9.47 8.70 -12.94
CA ASP A 60 -9.34 9.25 -14.30
C ASP A 60 -8.60 8.26 -15.20
N VAL A 61 -9.12 8.07 -16.42
CA VAL A 61 -8.56 7.11 -17.38
C VAL A 61 -7.28 7.64 -18.00
N LEU A 62 -6.23 6.80 -18.02
CA LEU A 62 -4.94 7.13 -18.63
C LEU A 62 -5.03 7.17 -20.16
N THR A 63 -4.53 8.26 -20.75
CA THR A 63 -4.38 8.37 -22.20
C THR A 63 -3.05 7.80 -22.70
N ARG A 64 -2.99 7.43 -23.98
CA ARG A 64 -1.77 6.92 -24.62
C ARG A 64 -0.61 7.91 -24.57
N GLY A 65 -0.90 9.19 -24.73
CA GLY A 65 0.10 10.26 -24.63
C GLY A 65 0.63 10.43 -23.22
N ALA A 66 -0.25 10.41 -22.22
CA ALA A 66 0.13 10.47 -20.81
C ALA A 66 0.98 9.26 -20.40
N ALA A 67 0.64 8.05 -20.87
CA ALA A 67 1.44 6.86 -20.64
C ALA A 67 2.86 6.99 -21.21
N ALA A 68 3.02 7.54 -22.43
CA ALA A 68 4.34 7.79 -22.98
C ALA A 68 5.17 8.75 -22.11
N LYS A 69 4.53 9.79 -21.52
CA LYS A 69 5.18 10.69 -20.56
C LYS A 69 5.62 9.94 -19.31
N ILE A 70 4.78 9.09 -18.74
CA ILE A 70 5.12 8.28 -17.56
C ILE A 70 6.35 7.40 -17.84
N ILE A 71 6.38 6.70 -18.97
CA ILE A 71 7.52 5.86 -19.35
C ILE A 71 8.80 6.67 -19.52
N CYS A 72 8.73 7.84 -20.16
CA CYS A 72 9.90 8.71 -20.29
C CYS A 72 10.39 9.22 -18.92
N ASN A 73 9.47 9.61 -18.03
CA ASN A 73 9.82 10.03 -16.68
C ASN A 73 10.47 8.89 -15.88
N LEU A 74 10.02 7.64 -16.05
CA LEU A 74 10.61 6.47 -15.41
C LEU A 74 12.06 6.20 -15.92
N ILE A 75 12.29 6.27 -17.23
CA ILE A 75 13.59 5.89 -17.81
C ILE A 75 14.62 7.03 -17.74
N LEU A 76 14.20 8.27 -17.96
CA LEU A 76 15.11 9.43 -18.07
C LEU A 76 15.12 10.32 -16.83
N GLY A 77 14.17 10.09 -15.90
CA GLY A 77 13.85 11.06 -14.88
C GLY A 77 13.04 12.26 -15.42
N PRO A 78 12.22 12.91 -14.57
CA PRO A 78 11.28 13.95 -15.01
C PRO A 78 11.96 15.18 -15.60
N THR A 79 13.13 15.57 -15.08
CA THR A 79 13.89 16.74 -15.59
C THR A 79 14.37 16.52 -17.01
N THR A 80 14.99 15.38 -17.30
CA THR A 80 15.48 15.07 -18.67
C THR A 80 14.31 14.83 -19.61
N ALA A 81 13.29 14.11 -19.17
CA ALA A 81 12.11 13.82 -19.97
C ALA A 81 11.35 15.09 -20.38
N SER A 82 11.30 16.12 -19.53
CA SER A 82 10.64 17.39 -19.83
C SER A 82 11.33 18.19 -20.96
N ALA A 83 12.60 17.92 -21.21
CA ALA A 83 13.38 18.54 -22.29
C ALA A 83 13.21 17.84 -23.65
N LEU A 84 12.48 16.70 -23.70
CA LEU A 84 12.24 15.99 -24.95
C LEU A 84 11.41 16.83 -25.92
N SER A 85 11.85 16.88 -27.19
CA SER A 85 11.13 17.53 -28.27
C SER A 85 11.14 16.65 -29.51
N ALA A 86 10.15 16.82 -30.38
CA ALA A 86 10.10 16.15 -31.67
C ALA A 86 10.57 17.09 -32.78
N GLY A 87 11.62 16.71 -33.49
CA GLY A 87 12.07 17.47 -34.67
C GLY A 87 11.16 17.29 -35.87
N THR A 88 10.47 16.15 -35.96
CA THR A 88 9.48 15.80 -36.99
C THR A 88 8.28 15.13 -36.33
N ALA A 89 7.12 15.19 -36.97
CA ALA A 89 5.92 14.51 -36.48
C ALA A 89 6.14 12.98 -36.45
N PRO A 90 6.12 12.34 -35.26
CA PRO A 90 6.37 10.89 -35.15
C PRO A 90 5.24 10.05 -35.76
N PHE A 91 4.03 10.58 -35.79
CA PHE A 91 2.82 9.95 -36.36
C PHE A 91 1.95 11.01 -37.00
N LYS A 92 1.07 10.62 -37.94
CA LYS A 92 0.22 11.52 -38.72
C LYS A 92 -0.65 12.46 -37.86
N ASP A 93 -1.08 12.00 -36.70
CA ASP A 93 -1.95 12.70 -35.76
C ASP A 93 -1.21 13.30 -34.55
N VAL A 94 0.13 13.29 -34.58
CA VAL A 94 0.99 13.86 -33.53
C VAL A 94 1.88 14.94 -34.12
N PRO A 95 1.38 16.17 -34.35
CA PRO A 95 2.21 17.27 -34.79
C PRO A 95 3.29 17.59 -33.75
N VAL A 96 4.40 18.19 -34.17
CA VAL A 96 5.54 18.57 -33.30
C VAL A 96 5.14 19.49 -32.14
N THR A 97 4.04 20.22 -32.31
CA THR A 97 3.46 21.09 -31.27
C THR A 97 2.60 20.36 -30.22
N ASN A 98 2.32 19.05 -30.41
CA ASN A 98 1.59 18.27 -29.46
C ASN A 98 2.41 18.13 -28.17
N THR A 99 1.78 18.35 -27.02
CA THR A 99 2.43 18.27 -25.69
C THR A 99 3.18 16.96 -25.47
N PHE A 100 2.71 15.86 -26.06
CA PHE A 100 3.32 14.54 -25.91
C PHE A 100 4.27 14.17 -27.06
N ALA A 101 4.51 15.04 -28.04
CA ALA A 101 5.28 14.68 -29.24
C ALA A 101 6.70 14.18 -28.92
N GLY A 102 7.41 14.85 -28.01
CA GLY A 102 8.76 14.43 -27.59
C GLY A 102 8.77 13.06 -26.91
N TYR A 103 7.86 12.83 -25.99
CA TYR A 103 7.72 11.55 -25.26
C TYR A 103 7.34 10.39 -26.21
N ILE A 104 6.40 10.64 -27.11
CA ILE A 104 5.97 9.64 -28.12
C ILE A 104 7.12 9.32 -29.07
N THR A 105 7.88 10.34 -29.49
CA THR A 105 9.06 10.15 -30.37
C THR A 105 10.10 9.28 -29.67
N TYR A 106 10.45 9.59 -28.42
CA TYR A 106 11.42 8.83 -27.65
C TYR A 106 10.99 7.37 -27.50
N CYS A 107 9.79 7.12 -26.97
CA CYS A 107 9.28 5.76 -26.75
C CYS A 107 9.18 4.95 -28.06
N SER A 108 8.86 5.62 -29.19
CA SER A 108 8.80 4.97 -30.51
C SER A 108 10.19 4.59 -31.00
N GLN A 109 11.18 5.46 -30.84
CA GLN A 109 12.57 5.19 -31.19
C GLN A 109 13.19 4.06 -30.36
N GLN A 110 12.79 3.94 -29.09
CA GLN A 110 13.22 2.86 -28.22
C GLN A 110 12.43 1.54 -28.46
N GLY A 111 11.48 1.52 -29.40
CA GLY A 111 10.66 0.33 -29.67
C GLY A 111 9.65 -0.04 -28.56
N ILE A 112 9.47 0.84 -27.56
CA ILE A 112 8.55 0.62 -26.44
C ILE A 112 7.09 0.76 -26.88
N ILE A 113 6.82 1.69 -27.80
CA ILE A 113 5.49 1.91 -28.36
C ILE A 113 5.50 1.79 -29.89
N SER A 114 4.32 1.52 -30.42
CA SER A 114 4.06 1.57 -31.87
C SER A 114 2.73 2.27 -32.14
N GLY A 115 2.61 2.83 -33.33
CA GLY A 115 1.36 3.37 -33.86
C GLY A 115 0.42 2.28 -34.38
N TYR A 116 -0.70 2.72 -34.91
CA TYR A 116 -1.66 1.88 -35.61
C TYR A 116 -1.26 1.70 -37.11
N ALA A 117 -1.84 0.69 -37.73
CA ALA A 117 -1.57 0.39 -39.13
C ALA A 117 -1.93 1.55 -40.09
N ASP A 118 -2.84 2.44 -39.67
CA ASP A 118 -3.21 3.66 -40.42
C ASP A 118 -2.19 4.80 -40.31
N GLY A 119 -1.10 4.61 -39.55
CA GLY A 119 -0.06 5.59 -39.28
C GLY A 119 -0.39 6.62 -38.21
N THR A 120 -1.44 6.40 -37.42
CA THR A 120 -1.81 7.23 -36.26
C THR A 120 -1.27 6.64 -34.97
N PHE A 121 -1.16 7.49 -33.93
CA PHE A 121 -0.83 7.08 -32.57
C PHE A 121 -2.03 7.20 -31.60
N ARG A 122 -2.91 8.17 -31.84
CA ARG A 122 -4.08 8.51 -31.03
C ARG A 122 -3.70 8.91 -29.60
N PRO A 123 -2.98 10.03 -29.40
CA PRO A 123 -2.42 10.42 -28.09
C PRO A 123 -3.49 10.64 -27.00
N THR A 124 -4.70 11.04 -27.37
CA THR A 124 -5.85 11.23 -26.47
C THR A 124 -6.69 9.97 -26.29
N GLY A 125 -6.40 8.91 -27.03
CA GLY A 125 -7.10 7.64 -26.89
C GLY A 125 -6.78 6.96 -25.56
N THR A 126 -7.74 6.21 -25.02
CA THR A 126 -7.57 5.45 -23.78
C THR A 126 -6.58 4.31 -23.96
N LEU A 127 -5.86 3.96 -22.90
CA LEU A 127 -4.88 2.88 -22.90
C LEU A 127 -5.40 1.69 -22.10
N SER A 128 -5.35 0.49 -22.68
CA SER A 128 -5.72 -0.74 -21.97
C SER A 128 -4.60 -1.23 -21.04
N GLY A 129 -4.96 -2.05 -20.03
CA GLY A 129 -4.01 -2.65 -19.10
C GLY A 129 -2.89 -3.40 -19.81
N ASN A 130 -3.22 -4.26 -20.79
CA ASN A 130 -2.19 -4.97 -21.56
C ASN A 130 -1.26 -4.03 -22.33
N ALA A 131 -1.78 -2.92 -22.87
CA ALA A 131 -0.95 -1.97 -23.60
C ALA A 131 0.00 -1.21 -22.68
N PHE A 132 -0.43 -0.85 -21.47
CA PHE A 132 0.44 -0.21 -20.48
C PHE A 132 1.48 -1.20 -19.93
N MET A 133 1.07 -2.44 -19.60
CA MET A 133 2.01 -3.50 -19.17
C MET A 133 3.09 -3.76 -20.24
N LYS A 134 2.72 -3.76 -21.52
CA LYS A 134 3.71 -3.87 -22.63
C LYS A 134 4.74 -2.75 -22.58
N MET A 135 4.32 -1.52 -22.31
CA MET A 135 5.24 -0.37 -22.22
C MET A 135 6.19 -0.51 -21.03
N LEU A 136 5.69 -0.95 -19.85
CA LEU A 136 6.49 -1.18 -18.66
C LEU A 136 7.48 -2.35 -18.84
N LEU A 137 7.07 -3.45 -19.47
CA LEU A 137 7.96 -4.54 -19.82
C LEU A 137 9.08 -4.07 -20.78
N GLY A 138 8.75 -3.23 -21.76
CA GLY A 138 9.75 -2.60 -22.61
C GLY A 138 10.76 -1.75 -21.83
N ALA A 139 10.29 -0.99 -20.83
CA ALA A 139 11.16 -0.22 -19.94
C ALA A 139 12.07 -1.12 -19.08
N LEU A 140 11.60 -2.30 -18.66
CA LEU A 140 12.38 -3.31 -17.95
C LEU A 140 13.42 -4.03 -18.79
N GLY A 141 13.43 -3.80 -20.13
CA GLY A 141 14.39 -4.39 -21.05
C GLY A 141 13.85 -5.55 -21.90
N TYR A 142 12.57 -5.94 -21.75
CA TYR A 142 11.98 -7.01 -22.54
C TYR A 142 11.86 -6.61 -24.03
N ASP A 143 12.45 -7.42 -24.93
CA ASP A 143 12.35 -7.23 -26.38
C ASP A 143 11.03 -7.78 -26.92
N SER A 144 10.19 -6.87 -27.43
CA SER A 144 8.85 -7.21 -27.93
C SER A 144 8.87 -8.26 -29.07
N SER A 145 9.95 -8.34 -29.85
CA SER A 145 10.06 -9.28 -30.97
C SER A 145 10.45 -10.68 -30.50
N ILE A 146 11.25 -10.77 -29.45
CA ILE A 146 11.69 -12.04 -28.85
C ILE A 146 10.59 -12.64 -27.98
N GLU A 147 9.92 -11.79 -27.19
CA GLU A 147 8.92 -12.23 -26.20
C GLU A 147 7.52 -12.44 -26.78
N GLY A 148 7.34 -12.24 -28.10
CA GLY A 148 6.05 -12.43 -28.75
C GLY A 148 5.02 -11.35 -28.42
N TYR A 149 5.46 -10.11 -28.11
CA TYR A 149 4.56 -8.98 -27.84
C TYR A 149 4.04 -8.31 -29.12
N THR A 150 4.02 -9.07 -30.21
CA THR A 150 3.53 -8.68 -31.53
C THR A 150 2.60 -9.74 -32.08
N GLY A 151 1.84 -9.41 -33.16
CA GLY A 151 0.88 -10.35 -33.78
C GLY A 151 -0.40 -10.58 -32.97
N ALA A 152 -1.17 -11.60 -33.28
CA ALA A 152 -2.51 -11.82 -32.77
C ALA A 152 -2.59 -12.10 -31.25
N ASN A 153 -1.59 -12.77 -30.69
CA ASN A 153 -1.58 -13.22 -29.29
C ASN A 153 -0.75 -12.34 -28.34
N TRP A 154 -0.34 -11.17 -28.81
CA TRP A 154 0.56 -10.27 -28.05
C TRP A 154 0.05 -9.97 -26.63
N SER A 155 -1.25 -9.76 -26.48
CA SER A 155 -1.85 -9.37 -25.20
C SER A 155 -1.78 -10.49 -24.16
N ILE A 156 -1.86 -11.76 -24.58
CA ILE A 156 -1.72 -12.93 -23.70
C ILE A 156 -0.26 -13.06 -23.24
N ALA A 157 0.69 -12.92 -24.17
CA ALA A 157 2.11 -12.98 -23.84
C ALA A 157 2.51 -11.87 -22.86
N VAL A 158 2.04 -10.64 -23.11
CA VAL A 158 2.27 -9.49 -22.21
C VAL A 158 1.65 -9.72 -20.85
N ALA A 159 0.36 -10.11 -20.76
CA ALA A 159 -0.31 -10.32 -19.49
C ALA A 159 0.41 -11.39 -18.64
N LYS A 160 0.77 -12.52 -19.27
CA LYS A 160 1.52 -13.59 -18.60
C LYS A 160 2.85 -13.08 -18.03
N GLN A 161 3.62 -12.35 -18.82
CA GLN A 161 4.94 -11.86 -18.38
C GLN A 161 4.81 -10.75 -17.35
N ALA A 162 3.86 -9.83 -17.50
CA ALA A 162 3.63 -8.77 -16.52
C ALA A 162 3.25 -9.33 -15.13
N ILE A 163 2.38 -10.36 -15.11
CA ILE A 163 2.03 -11.06 -13.86
C ILE A 163 3.24 -11.77 -13.27
N ASN A 164 4.03 -12.48 -14.10
CA ASN A 164 5.24 -13.16 -13.63
C ASN A 164 6.31 -12.18 -13.10
N ALA A 165 6.38 -10.97 -13.65
CA ALA A 165 7.28 -9.92 -13.15
C ALA A 165 6.69 -9.13 -11.96
N GLY A 166 5.51 -9.52 -11.48
CA GLY A 166 4.86 -8.89 -10.32
C GLY A 166 4.30 -7.49 -10.57
N LEU A 167 4.11 -7.08 -11.84
CA LEU A 167 3.67 -5.71 -12.15
C LEU A 167 2.25 -5.41 -11.67
N ASN A 168 1.44 -6.43 -11.39
CA ASN A 168 0.08 -6.30 -10.85
C ASN A 168 -0.03 -6.66 -9.36
N ASN A 169 1.08 -6.79 -8.65
CA ASN A 169 1.06 -7.07 -7.21
C ASN A 169 0.27 -6.00 -6.47
N SER A 170 -0.43 -6.42 -5.41
CA SER A 170 -1.30 -5.57 -4.57
C SER A 170 -2.47 -4.92 -5.31
N LEU A 171 -2.78 -5.35 -6.55
CA LEU A 171 -3.98 -4.91 -7.25
C LEU A 171 -5.23 -5.47 -6.57
N LYS A 172 -6.16 -4.61 -6.16
CA LYS A 172 -7.45 -5.03 -5.63
C LYS A 172 -8.29 -5.70 -6.72
N GLY A 173 -8.54 -6.99 -6.55
CA GLY A 173 -9.26 -7.82 -7.53
C GLY A 173 -8.33 -8.42 -8.59
N SER A 174 -8.92 -8.88 -9.70
CA SER A 174 -8.18 -9.55 -10.76
C SER A 174 -7.73 -8.58 -11.84
N PHE A 175 -6.51 -8.77 -12.35
CA PHE A 175 -6.00 -7.99 -13.49
C PHE A 175 -6.89 -8.19 -14.72
N ASN A 176 -7.40 -7.09 -15.26
CA ASN A 176 -8.19 -7.06 -16.50
C ASN A 176 -7.44 -6.27 -17.58
N GLY A 177 -6.67 -6.98 -18.38
CA GLY A 177 -5.79 -6.36 -19.38
C GLY A 177 -6.50 -5.64 -20.54
N VAL A 178 -7.82 -5.82 -20.73
CA VAL A 178 -8.60 -5.12 -21.77
C VAL A 178 -9.30 -3.86 -21.26
N LYS A 179 -9.48 -3.74 -19.93
CA LYS A 179 -10.00 -2.53 -19.30
C LYS A 179 -9.04 -1.36 -19.51
N ALA A 180 -9.57 -0.15 -19.63
CA ALA A 180 -8.77 1.07 -19.58
C ALA A 180 -8.12 1.22 -18.21
N VAL A 181 -6.84 1.60 -18.18
CA VAL A 181 -6.07 1.84 -16.95
C VAL A 181 -6.47 3.16 -16.33
N THR A 182 -6.71 3.19 -15.03
CA THR A 182 -6.89 4.44 -14.27
C THR A 182 -5.52 5.05 -13.89
N ARG A 183 -5.53 6.29 -13.42
CA ARG A 183 -4.28 6.97 -13.00
C ARG A 183 -3.65 6.29 -11.79
N GLU A 184 -4.44 5.88 -10.79
CA GLU A 184 -3.89 5.16 -9.64
C GLU A 184 -3.43 3.73 -9.99
N GLU A 185 -4.15 3.01 -10.86
CA GLU A 185 -3.67 1.73 -11.39
C GLU A 185 -2.34 1.89 -12.14
N ALA A 186 -2.18 2.98 -12.91
CA ALA A 186 -0.92 3.27 -13.60
C ALA A 186 0.22 3.55 -12.61
N CYS A 187 -0.04 4.25 -11.50
CA CYS A 187 0.94 4.42 -10.44
C CYS A 187 1.29 3.10 -9.77
N LEU A 188 0.31 2.23 -9.48
CA LEU A 188 0.56 0.90 -8.93
C LEU A 188 1.47 0.06 -9.83
N TYR A 189 1.18 0.02 -11.13
CA TYR A 189 1.98 -0.77 -12.08
C TYR A 189 3.39 -0.18 -12.27
N ALA A 190 3.51 1.15 -12.29
CA ALA A 190 4.80 1.84 -12.35
C ALA A 190 5.61 1.61 -11.05
N PHE A 191 4.97 1.66 -9.89
CA PHE A 191 5.58 1.37 -8.60
C PHE A 191 6.09 -0.07 -8.53
N ASN A 192 5.29 -1.03 -8.96
CA ASN A 192 5.72 -2.42 -9.04
C ASN A 192 6.88 -2.60 -10.03
N THR A 193 6.91 -1.80 -11.11
CA THR A 193 8.05 -1.77 -12.03
C THR A 193 9.34 -1.31 -11.35
N LEU A 194 9.29 -0.34 -10.41
CA LEU A 194 10.49 0.05 -9.65
C LEU A 194 11.10 -1.12 -8.87
N LYS A 195 10.27 -2.04 -8.39
CA LYS A 195 10.66 -3.23 -7.60
C LYS A 195 11.03 -4.42 -8.49
N ALA A 196 10.65 -4.43 -9.76
CA ALA A 196 10.86 -5.55 -10.66
C ALA A 196 12.31 -5.63 -11.15
N THR A 197 12.80 -6.87 -11.28
CA THR A 197 14.12 -7.15 -11.83
C THR A 197 14.17 -6.83 -13.32
N MET A 198 15.20 -6.11 -13.74
CA MET A 198 15.47 -5.82 -15.14
C MET A 198 16.01 -7.05 -15.86
N VAL A 199 15.85 -7.07 -17.18
CA VAL A 199 16.35 -8.15 -18.03
C VAL A 199 17.27 -7.64 -19.12
N GLU A 200 18.17 -8.51 -19.54
CA GLU A 200 19.02 -8.32 -20.70
C GLU A 200 19.03 -9.57 -21.60
N TYR A 201 19.55 -9.42 -22.80
CA TYR A 201 19.69 -10.55 -23.73
C TYR A 201 21.15 -10.73 -24.11
N ASP A 202 21.60 -11.99 -24.15
CA ASP A 202 22.91 -12.29 -24.69
C ASP A 202 23.00 -11.89 -26.16
N ASN A 203 24.21 -11.58 -26.62
CA ASN A 203 24.41 -11.11 -27.97
C ASN A 203 23.73 -12.01 -28.99
N ARG A 204 23.05 -11.38 -29.95
CA ARG A 204 22.48 -12.05 -31.10
C ARG A 204 23.56 -12.74 -31.91
N ILE A 205 23.55 -14.08 -31.93
CA ILE A 205 24.49 -14.87 -32.72
C ILE A 205 23.87 -15.02 -34.11
N VAL A 206 24.57 -14.57 -35.14
CA VAL A 206 24.19 -14.82 -36.55
C VAL A 206 25.01 -16.00 -37.01
N VAL A 207 24.38 -17.12 -37.34
CA VAL A 207 25.00 -18.33 -37.85
C VAL A 207 24.70 -18.45 -39.34
N GLY A 208 25.74 -18.46 -40.17
CA GLY A 208 25.64 -18.52 -41.62
C GLY A 208 25.93 -17.19 -42.29
N GLU A 209 26.05 -17.21 -43.62
CA GLU A 209 26.36 -16.05 -44.46
C GLU A 209 25.24 -15.84 -45.51
N GLY A 210 25.06 -14.58 -45.91
CA GLY A 210 24.13 -14.19 -46.98
C GLY A 210 22.67 -14.55 -46.68
N SER A 211 21.94 -15.05 -47.65
CA SER A 211 20.53 -15.42 -47.54
C SER A 211 20.23 -16.64 -46.63
N SER A 212 21.27 -17.35 -46.20
CA SER A 212 21.18 -18.51 -45.30
C SER A 212 21.54 -18.16 -43.86
N ALA A 213 21.79 -16.92 -43.56
CA ALA A 213 22.10 -16.45 -42.21
C ALA A 213 20.87 -16.59 -41.31
N VAL A 214 20.99 -17.38 -40.25
CA VAL A 214 19.99 -17.52 -39.20
C VAL A 214 20.44 -16.73 -37.99
N ALA A 215 19.67 -15.71 -37.66
CA ALA A 215 19.86 -15.00 -36.40
C ALA A 215 19.24 -15.81 -35.25
N ILE A 216 20.07 -16.31 -34.36
CA ILE A 216 19.62 -16.88 -33.10
C ILE A 216 19.39 -15.73 -32.15
N SER A 217 18.13 -15.55 -31.73
CA SER A 217 17.76 -14.53 -30.74
C SER A 217 18.51 -14.81 -29.45
N GLY A 218 19.04 -13.76 -28.82
CA GLY A 218 19.70 -13.89 -27.51
C GLY A 218 18.76 -14.54 -26.48
N VAL A 219 19.34 -15.29 -25.56
CA VAL A 219 18.60 -15.84 -24.41
C VAL A 219 18.40 -14.71 -23.41
N ARG A 220 17.16 -14.54 -22.96
CA ARG A 220 16.85 -13.60 -21.88
C ARG A 220 17.46 -14.10 -20.57
N LYS A 221 18.02 -13.19 -19.80
CA LYS A 221 18.49 -13.40 -18.45
C LYS A 221 18.18 -12.18 -17.59
N ASP A 222 18.07 -12.39 -16.30
CA ASP A 222 17.93 -11.32 -15.35
C ASP A 222 19.23 -10.51 -15.26
N LEU A 223 19.11 -9.19 -15.20
CA LEU A 223 20.25 -8.30 -15.07
C LEU A 223 20.86 -8.45 -13.68
N THR A 224 22.09 -8.95 -13.62
CA THR A 224 22.80 -9.18 -12.37
C THR A 224 23.56 -7.94 -11.92
N TRP A 225 23.58 -7.73 -10.61
CA TRP A 225 24.39 -6.71 -9.99
C TRP A 225 25.89 -6.93 -10.28
N ASN A 226 26.59 -5.86 -10.63
CA ASN A 226 28.03 -5.90 -10.81
C ASN A 226 28.71 -4.88 -9.88
N LYS A 227 29.53 -5.37 -8.96
CA LYS A 227 30.25 -4.56 -7.98
C LYS A 227 31.06 -3.44 -8.66
N GLY A 228 30.70 -2.22 -8.39
CA GLY A 228 31.34 -1.01 -8.91
C GLY A 228 30.55 -0.25 -9.96
N THR A 229 29.41 -0.78 -10.45
CA THR A 229 28.57 -0.10 -11.45
C THR A 229 27.16 0.19 -10.93
N LEU A 230 26.59 -0.66 -10.08
CA LEU A 230 25.23 -0.57 -9.57
C LEU A 230 25.18 -0.88 -8.08
N ASN A 231 24.13 -0.43 -7.39
CA ASN A 231 23.92 -0.65 -5.96
C ASN A 231 22.83 -1.69 -5.74
N ASP A 232 23.22 -2.89 -5.36
CA ASP A 232 22.30 -3.91 -4.88
C ASP A 232 21.84 -3.59 -3.44
N GLY A 233 20.55 -3.76 -3.17
CA GLY A 233 19.98 -3.64 -1.83
C GLY A 233 19.44 -2.27 -1.45
N LYS A 234 19.25 -1.35 -2.39
CA LYS A 234 18.50 -0.10 -2.14
C LYS A 234 16.99 -0.33 -2.16
N ILE A 235 16.53 -1.26 -2.96
CA ILE A 235 15.12 -1.68 -3.04
C ILE A 235 14.98 -3.13 -2.61
N LYS A 236 15.84 -4.01 -3.16
CA LYS A 236 15.90 -5.42 -2.78
C LYS A 236 17.34 -5.93 -2.86
N LYS A 237 17.76 -6.69 -1.86
CA LYS A 237 19.09 -7.29 -1.82
C LYS A 237 19.03 -8.75 -2.27
N ASP A 238 19.11 -8.99 -3.56
CA ASP A 238 18.97 -10.34 -4.14
C ASP A 238 20.02 -10.66 -5.22
N GLY A 239 20.99 -9.77 -5.44
CA GLY A 239 22.04 -9.95 -6.45
C GLY A 239 21.60 -9.60 -7.86
N TYR A 240 20.37 -9.12 -8.04
CA TYR A 240 19.82 -8.64 -9.31
C TYR A 240 19.62 -7.14 -9.26
N VAL A 241 19.38 -6.54 -10.42
CA VAL A 241 19.15 -5.09 -10.54
C VAL A 241 17.67 -4.83 -10.69
N GLN A 242 17.07 -4.16 -9.72
CA GLN A 242 15.72 -3.66 -9.82
C GLN A 242 15.70 -2.36 -10.64
N PHE A 243 14.58 -2.12 -11.35
CA PHE A 243 14.42 -0.93 -12.18
C PHE A 243 14.68 0.37 -11.40
N GLY A 244 14.17 0.47 -10.18
CA GLY A 244 14.37 1.65 -9.34
C GLY A 244 15.83 1.85 -8.94
N GLU A 245 16.62 0.79 -8.76
CA GLU A 245 18.05 0.86 -8.46
C GLU A 245 18.87 1.34 -9.64
N GLN A 246 18.41 1.02 -10.86
CA GLN A 246 19.05 1.46 -12.12
C GLN A 246 18.78 2.92 -12.42
N TYR A 247 17.52 3.38 -12.27
CA TYR A 247 17.10 4.69 -12.79
C TYR A 247 16.87 5.75 -11.72
N PHE A 248 16.72 5.33 -10.45
CA PHE A 248 16.48 6.21 -9.31
C PHE A 248 17.48 5.91 -8.18
N GLU A 249 18.76 6.16 -8.42
CA GLU A 249 19.88 5.83 -7.50
C GLU A 249 19.70 6.34 -6.05
N LYS A 250 18.88 7.36 -5.86
CA LYS A 250 18.62 7.96 -4.55
C LYS A 250 17.36 7.42 -3.87
N LEU A 251 16.61 6.56 -4.56
CA LEU A 251 15.45 5.89 -3.98
C LEU A 251 15.92 4.73 -3.12
N VAL A 252 15.41 4.67 -1.89
CA VAL A 252 15.73 3.60 -0.94
C VAL A 252 14.45 3.11 -0.31
N ARG A 253 14.30 1.79 -0.25
CA ARG A 253 13.31 1.07 0.53
C ARG A 253 14.03 0.39 1.69
N THR A 254 13.50 0.52 2.89
CA THR A 254 13.95 -0.24 4.07
C THR A 254 12.78 -0.95 4.70
N ASP A 255 13.04 -2.16 5.20
CA ASP A 255 12.05 -2.84 6.04
C ASP A 255 11.97 -2.10 7.37
N ASP A 256 10.74 -1.84 7.81
CA ASP A 256 10.42 -1.08 9.01
C ASP A 256 9.12 -1.64 9.63
N THR A 257 8.63 -0.99 10.65
CA THR A 257 7.29 -1.21 11.17
C THR A 257 6.54 0.11 11.19
N ASP A 258 5.22 0.03 11.05
CA ASP A 258 4.40 1.21 11.33
C ASP A 258 4.27 1.46 12.84
N ASP A 259 3.51 2.48 13.22
CA ASP A 259 3.32 2.88 14.61
C ASP A 259 2.71 1.77 15.49
N PHE A 260 1.98 0.83 14.91
CA PHE A 260 1.41 -0.32 15.62
C PHE A 260 2.32 -1.56 15.65
N GLY A 261 3.48 -1.51 14.98
CA GLY A 261 4.40 -2.64 14.85
C GLY A 261 4.08 -3.59 13.71
N ARG A 262 3.20 -3.20 12.76
CA ARG A 262 2.92 -3.97 11.54
C ARG A 262 4.12 -3.91 10.62
N PRO A 263 4.55 -5.05 10.01
CA PRO A 263 5.60 -5.03 9.02
C PRO A 263 5.31 -4.02 7.91
N ALA A 264 6.26 -3.17 7.60
CA ALA A 264 6.07 -2.04 6.71
C ALA A 264 7.30 -1.79 5.83
N SER A 265 7.09 -1.10 4.72
CA SER A 265 8.15 -0.58 3.88
C SER A 265 8.27 0.93 4.09
N LYS A 266 9.45 1.38 4.47
CA LYS A 266 9.78 2.81 4.53
C LYS A 266 10.50 3.23 3.28
N TRP A 267 9.97 4.25 2.61
CA TRP A 267 10.53 4.82 1.39
C TRP A 267 11.16 6.19 1.63
N THR A 268 12.34 6.38 1.07
CA THR A 268 13.02 7.69 1.06
C THR A 268 13.55 8.00 -0.33
N TYR A 269 13.55 9.28 -0.71
CA TYR A 269 14.17 9.75 -1.95
C TYR A 269 15.05 10.96 -1.67
N ASP A 270 16.32 10.89 -2.06
CA ASP A 270 17.34 11.91 -1.79
C ASP A 270 17.41 12.30 -0.30
N LYS A 271 17.32 11.30 0.58
CA LYS A 271 17.29 11.39 2.05
C LYS A 271 16.03 12.07 2.62
N LYS A 272 15.06 12.39 1.81
CA LYS A 272 13.75 12.87 2.28
C LYS A 272 12.83 11.68 2.45
N ASP A 273 12.11 11.69 3.54
CA ASP A 273 11.11 10.67 3.84
C ASP A 273 9.91 10.83 2.89
N ILE A 274 9.45 9.72 2.30
CA ILE A 274 8.21 9.68 1.50
C ILE A 274 7.08 9.14 2.36
N GLY A 275 7.34 8.06 3.10
CA GLY A 275 6.35 7.46 3.97
C GLY A 275 6.73 6.04 4.40
N THR A 276 5.98 5.55 5.39
CA THR A 276 6.03 4.17 5.88
C THR A 276 4.67 3.52 5.61
N TYR A 277 4.66 2.41 4.89
CA TYR A 277 3.43 1.76 4.42
C TYR A 277 3.43 0.29 4.83
N VAL A 278 2.32 -0.13 5.44
CA VAL A 278 2.15 -1.52 5.88
C VAL A 278 2.22 -2.48 4.69
N ASN A 279 3.00 -3.53 4.82
CA ASN A 279 3.11 -4.57 3.82
C ASN A 279 1.97 -5.60 3.98
N TYR A 280 0.81 -5.29 3.42
CA TYR A 280 -0.35 -6.17 3.47
C TYR A 280 -0.18 -7.47 2.65
N ASP A 281 0.84 -7.58 1.80
CA ASP A 281 1.14 -8.83 1.10
C ASP A 281 1.62 -9.93 2.09
N LEU A 282 2.10 -9.55 3.28
CA LEU A 282 2.45 -10.45 4.38
C LEU A 282 1.26 -10.80 5.29
N LEU A 283 0.13 -10.11 5.19
CA LEU A 283 -1.03 -10.32 6.04
C LEU A 283 -1.73 -11.64 5.67
N VAL A 284 -1.66 -12.62 6.57
CA VAL A 284 -2.31 -13.93 6.40
C VAL A 284 -3.73 -13.93 6.95
N SER A 285 -3.93 -13.36 8.12
CA SER A 285 -5.22 -13.34 8.81
C SER A 285 -5.46 -12.08 9.61
N GLU A 286 -6.73 -11.71 9.70
CA GLU A 286 -7.21 -10.59 10.49
C GLU A 286 -8.46 -10.99 11.28
N TYR A 287 -8.46 -10.70 12.57
CA TYR A 287 -9.52 -11.08 13.47
C TYR A 287 -10.04 -9.88 14.26
N THR A 288 -11.36 -9.72 14.28
CA THR A 288 -12.10 -8.78 15.13
C THR A 288 -12.88 -9.51 16.25
N THR A 289 -12.69 -10.83 16.33
CA THR A 289 -13.31 -11.72 17.32
C THR A 289 -12.23 -12.45 18.09
N LYS A 290 -12.61 -13.17 19.17
CA LYS A 290 -11.68 -13.98 19.95
C LYS A 290 -10.92 -14.95 19.05
N VAL A 291 -9.59 -14.91 19.13
CA VAL A 291 -8.66 -15.81 18.44
C VAL A 291 -8.10 -16.83 19.40
N LYS A 292 -8.03 -18.08 18.99
CA LYS A 292 -7.36 -19.17 19.70
C LYS A 292 -6.03 -19.49 19.06
N GLY A 293 -5.09 -20.01 19.82
CA GLY A 293 -3.80 -20.42 19.29
C GLY A 293 -3.88 -21.46 18.17
N GLY A 294 -4.88 -22.35 18.23
CA GLY A 294 -5.15 -23.32 17.17
C GLY A 294 -5.69 -22.70 15.88
N ASP A 295 -6.42 -21.58 15.97
CA ASP A 295 -6.90 -20.83 14.79
C ASP A 295 -5.69 -20.23 14.07
N VAL A 296 -4.81 -19.54 14.80
CA VAL A 296 -3.57 -18.98 14.25
C VAL A 296 -2.71 -20.08 13.60
N TYR A 297 -2.50 -21.20 14.31
CA TYR A 297 -1.75 -22.33 13.74
C TYR A 297 -2.36 -22.86 12.43
N SER A 298 -3.68 -22.88 12.33
CA SER A 298 -4.38 -23.35 11.13
C SER A 298 -4.19 -22.41 9.96
N ASP A 299 -4.16 -21.11 10.21
CA ASP A 299 -4.05 -20.09 9.18
C ASP A 299 -2.61 -19.95 8.64
N ILE A 300 -1.62 -19.98 9.53
CA ILE A 300 -0.21 -19.81 9.12
C ILE A 300 0.45 -21.12 8.69
N GLY A 301 -0.09 -22.27 9.12
CA GLY A 301 0.49 -23.59 8.87
C GLY A 301 1.63 -23.96 9.80
N SER A 302 2.06 -25.24 9.72
CA SER A 302 3.06 -25.80 10.63
C SER A 302 4.48 -25.24 10.45
N VAL A 303 4.82 -24.73 9.27
CA VAL A 303 6.15 -24.18 8.99
C VAL A 303 6.29 -22.81 9.63
N ALA A 304 5.36 -21.91 9.35
CA ALA A 304 5.40 -20.55 9.90
C ALA A 304 5.14 -20.50 11.42
N ALA A 305 4.53 -21.55 12.00
CA ALA A 305 4.37 -21.66 13.45
C ALA A 305 5.72 -21.81 14.20
N ASP A 306 6.78 -22.21 13.50
CA ASP A 306 8.13 -22.34 14.06
C ASP A 306 9.03 -21.11 13.77
N TYR A 307 8.49 -20.10 13.07
CA TYR A 307 9.22 -18.86 12.77
C TYR A 307 9.43 -17.99 14.00
N ASP A 308 10.39 -17.07 13.91
CA ASP A 308 10.66 -16.10 14.97
C ASP A 308 9.47 -15.17 15.19
N LEU A 309 8.78 -15.33 16.34
CA LEU A 309 7.61 -14.52 16.69
C LEU A 309 8.01 -13.18 17.27
N THR A 310 7.48 -12.12 16.68
CA THR A 310 7.39 -10.77 17.24
C THR A 310 5.93 -10.43 17.53
N TYR A 311 5.65 -9.81 18.69
CA TYR A 311 4.30 -9.51 19.13
C TYR A 311 4.20 -8.06 19.59
N TYR A 312 3.22 -7.33 19.05
CA TYR A 312 2.95 -5.94 19.41
C TYR A 312 1.54 -5.78 19.95
N VAL A 313 1.40 -4.89 20.94
CA VAL A 313 0.10 -4.42 21.44
C VAL A 313 0.15 -2.90 21.47
N ASP A 314 -0.73 -2.25 20.72
CA ASP A 314 -0.79 -0.79 20.59
C ASP A 314 0.59 -0.15 20.31
N GLY A 315 1.33 -0.74 19.38
CA GLY A 315 2.66 -0.27 18.98
C GLY A 315 3.78 -0.67 19.93
N VAL A 316 3.46 -1.22 21.10
CA VAL A 316 4.47 -1.63 22.07
C VAL A 316 4.87 -3.08 21.82
N LYS A 317 6.15 -3.29 21.50
CA LYS A 317 6.71 -4.63 21.37
C LYS A 317 6.73 -5.35 22.71
N LEU A 318 6.20 -6.58 22.76
CA LEU A 318 6.24 -7.38 23.97
C LEU A 318 7.64 -7.84 24.31
N GLU A 319 7.92 -7.95 25.62
CA GLU A 319 9.17 -8.50 26.13
C GLU A 319 9.29 -10.00 25.84
N LYS A 320 10.51 -10.49 25.78
CA LYS A 320 10.89 -11.85 25.36
C LYS A 320 10.10 -12.95 26.09
N ASP A 321 9.87 -12.81 27.39
CA ASP A 321 9.14 -13.82 28.17
C ASP A 321 7.65 -13.83 27.85
N ALA A 322 7.05 -12.65 27.59
CA ALA A 322 5.67 -12.53 27.15
C ALA A 322 5.48 -13.11 25.74
N VAL A 323 6.38 -12.81 24.81
CA VAL A 323 6.41 -13.41 23.45
C VAL A 323 6.50 -14.92 23.51
N LYS A 324 7.38 -15.47 24.38
CA LYS A 324 7.50 -16.91 24.58
C LYS A 324 6.21 -17.54 25.10
N THR A 325 5.49 -16.85 26.00
CA THR A 325 4.19 -17.29 26.50
C THR A 325 3.17 -17.32 25.37
N GLN A 326 3.07 -16.26 24.55
CA GLN A 326 2.15 -16.22 23.42
C GLN A 326 2.48 -17.29 22.37
N SER A 327 3.76 -17.45 22.02
CA SER A 327 4.24 -18.49 21.11
C SER A 327 3.80 -19.89 21.54
N SER A 328 3.75 -20.17 22.84
CA SER A 328 3.34 -21.49 23.36
C SER A 328 1.88 -21.84 23.08
N TYR A 329 1.03 -20.85 22.76
CA TYR A 329 -0.36 -21.07 22.38
C TYR A 329 -0.51 -21.47 20.90
N ILE A 330 0.46 -21.14 20.04
CA ILE A 330 0.39 -21.44 18.60
C ILE A 330 0.68 -22.94 18.39
N ALA A 331 -0.35 -23.74 18.54
CA ALA A 331 -0.25 -25.18 18.39
C ALA A 331 -1.53 -25.78 17.85
N LYS A 332 -1.42 -26.85 17.07
CA LYS A 332 -2.56 -27.60 16.56
C LYS A 332 -3.48 -28.03 17.69
N LYS A 333 -4.76 -27.68 17.60
CA LYS A 333 -5.81 -27.98 18.60
C LYS A 333 -5.64 -27.26 19.96
N ASN A 334 -4.96 -26.14 20.01
CA ASN A 334 -4.97 -25.31 21.21
C ASN A 334 -6.18 -24.37 21.20
N ASP A 335 -7.07 -24.53 22.21
CA ASP A 335 -8.29 -23.74 22.37
C ASP A 335 -8.09 -22.52 23.29
N ASP A 336 -6.88 -22.31 23.79
CA ASP A 336 -6.58 -21.14 24.63
C ASP A 336 -6.59 -19.87 23.79
N LYS A 337 -7.15 -18.82 24.36
CA LYS A 337 -7.19 -17.48 23.74
C LYS A 337 -5.78 -16.91 23.63
N MET A 338 -5.44 -16.40 22.47
CA MET A 338 -4.22 -15.60 22.29
C MET A 338 -4.48 -14.15 22.62
N GLY A 339 -3.61 -13.56 23.43
CA GLY A 339 -3.65 -12.15 23.79
C GLY A 339 -5.02 -11.67 24.28
N ASP A 340 -5.35 -10.41 24.00
CA ASP A 340 -6.64 -9.79 24.32
C ASP A 340 -7.60 -9.75 23.13
N SER A 341 -7.43 -10.63 22.16
CA SER A 341 -8.21 -10.69 20.92
C SER A 341 -9.73 -10.66 21.11
N GLY A 342 -10.43 -10.03 20.19
CA GLY A 342 -11.88 -9.82 20.23
C GLY A 342 -12.29 -8.61 21.10
N ASN A 343 -13.60 -8.31 21.16
CA ASN A 343 -14.14 -7.22 21.98
C ASN A 343 -13.50 -5.84 21.74
N GLY A 344 -13.39 -5.44 20.47
CA GLY A 344 -12.78 -4.16 20.09
C GLY A 344 -11.27 -4.22 19.92
N VAL A 345 -10.69 -5.41 19.91
CA VAL A 345 -9.29 -5.64 19.57
C VAL A 345 -9.22 -6.19 18.16
N LEU A 346 -8.47 -5.51 17.29
CA LEU A 346 -8.06 -6.02 15.98
C LEU A 346 -6.77 -6.82 16.17
N THR A 347 -6.79 -8.10 15.78
CA THR A 347 -5.59 -8.96 15.78
C THR A 347 -5.21 -9.26 14.35
N GLN A 348 -4.00 -8.90 13.96
CA GLN A 348 -3.46 -9.14 12.61
C GLN A 348 -2.25 -10.05 12.68
N ILE A 349 -2.17 -11.00 11.74
CA ILE A 349 -1.12 -12.01 11.65
C ILE A 349 -0.38 -11.82 10.33
N PHE A 350 0.90 -11.51 10.41
CA PHE A 350 1.79 -11.35 9.25
C PHE A 350 2.82 -12.46 9.22
N VAL A 351 3.05 -13.04 8.05
CA VAL A 351 4.05 -14.09 7.84
C VAL A 351 4.98 -13.67 6.73
N ASP A 352 6.26 -13.57 7.04
CA ASP A 352 7.32 -13.39 6.06
C ASP A 352 8.07 -14.71 5.89
N ASN A 353 7.89 -15.35 4.72
CA ASN A 353 8.53 -16.62 4.41
C ASN A 353 9.98 -16.45 3.96
N ASP A 354 10.38 -15.27 3.51
CA ASP A 354 11.74 -14.98 3.05
C ASP A 354 12.66 -14.78 4.27
N ASP A 355 12.15 -14.12 5.31
CA ASP A 355 12.88 -13.83 6.55
C ASP A 355 12.54 -14.81 7.70
N GLU A 356 11.71 -15.82 7.46
CA GLU A 356 11.22 -16.78 8.47
C GLU A 356 10.65 -16.07 9.72
N ALA A 357 9.89 -14.99 9.51
CA ALA A 357 9.37 -14.15 10.57
C ALA A 357 7.83 -14.22 10.67
N LEU A 358 7.35 -14.29 11.92
CA LEU A 358 5.93 -14.22 12.28
C LEU A 358 5.69 -12.98 13.14
N THR A 359 4.83 -12.07 12.69
CA THR A 359 4.46 -10.88 13.46
C THR A 359 2.98 -10.90 13.79
N ILE A 360 2.66 -10.75 15.08
CA ILE A 360 1.29 -10.60 15.57
C ILE A 360 1.13 -9.22 16.13
N VAL A 361 0.06 -8.53 15.70
CA VAL A 361 -0.24 -7.17 16.13
C VAL A 361 -1.65 -7.11 16.68
N GLU A 362 -1.80 -6.64 17.92
CA GLU A 362 -3.08 -6.32 18.53
C GLU A 362 -3.24 -4.80 18.61
N ILE A 363 -4.34 -4.30 18.06
CA ILE A 363 -4.71 -2.88 18.10
C ILE A 363 -6.01 -2.75 18.86
N ASN A 364 -5.95 -2.10 20.02
CA ASN A 364 -7.11 -1.87 20.85
C ASN A 364 -7.91 -0.65 20.35
N THR A 365 -9.23 -0.76 20.42
CA THR A 365 -10.13 0.38 20.26
C THR A 365 -10.54 0.90 21.62
N TYR A 366 -10.33 2.17 21.86
CA TYR A 366 -10.66 2.85 23.12
C TYR A 366 -11.90 3.71 22.94
N LEU A 367 -12.80 3.70 23.93
CA LEU A 367 -13.90 4.65 24.01
C LEU A 367 -13.41 5.87 24.79
N ALA A 368 -13.59 7.06 24.21
CA ALA A 368 -13.17 8.28 24.86
C ALA A 368 -14.27 9.34 24.87
N LYS A 369 -14.19 10.23 25.85
CA LYS A 369 -15.00 11.43 25.95
C LYS A 369 -14.11 12.64 25.67
N THR A 370 -14.48 13.44 24.67
CA THR A 370 -13.73 14.61 24.27
C THR A 370 -13.88 15.78 25.24
N ASP A 371 -12.91 16.67 25.26
CA ASP A 371 -12.99 18.05 25.74
C ASP A 371 -13.34 18.97 24.54
N ASP A 372 -13.54 20.26 24.76
CA ASP A 372 -13.71 21.23 23.68
C ASP A 372 -12.44 21.32 22.83
N TYR A 373 -12.63 21.42 21.50
CA TYR A 373 -11.53 21.74 20.60
C TYR A 373 -10.97 23.13 20.88
N ASN A 374 -9.67 23.22 21.05
CA ASN A 374 -8.99 24.48 21.32
C ASN A 374 -8.54 25.15 20.01
N GLU A 375 -9.34 26.09 19.51
CA GLU A 375 -9.07 26.83 18.26
C GLU A 375 -7.72 27.57 18.23
N LYS A 376 -7.20 28.01 19.39
CA LYS A 376 -5.93 28.75 19.42
C LYS A 376 -4.70 27.87 19.36
N LYS A 377 -4.83 26.63 19.83
CA LYS A 377 -3.75 25.63 19.85
C LYS A 377 -3.93 24.59 18.78
N GLU A 378 -5.07 24.60 18.10
CA GLU A 378 -5.46 23.61 17.09
C GLU A 378 -5.38 22.17 17.63
N THR A 379 -5.84 21.97 18.86
CA THR A 379 -5.72 20.69 19.57
C THR A 379 -7.04 20.24 20.20
N LEU A 380 -7.22 18.91 20.26
CA LEU A 380 -8.30 18.24 20.99
C LEU A 380 -7.72 17.41 22.14
N LYS A 381 -8.35 17.50 23.33
CA LYS A 381 -8.04 16.68 24.49
C LYS A 381 -9.20 15.75 24.82
N PHE A 382 -8.92 14.81 25.72
CA PHE A 382 -9.91 13.86 26.19
C PHE A 382 -10.09 14.00 27.70
N ASN A 383 -11.34 14.11 28.16
CA ASN A 383 -11.69 14.14 29.58
C ASN A 383 -11.56 12.74 30.20
N GLU A 384 -11.96 11.71 29.44
CA GLU A 384 -11.96 10.32 29.87
C GLU A 384 -11.60 9.41 28.70
N ILE A 385 -10.80 8.36 28.96
CA ILE A 385 -10.50 7.29 28.02
C ILE A 385 -10.74 5.96 28.71
N TYR A 386 -11.55 5.09 28.10
CA TYR A 386 -11.94 3.80 28.62
C TYR A 386 -11.31 2.69 27.75
N GLY A 387 -10.66 1.73 28.39
CA GLY A 387 -10.09 0.57 27.71
C GLY A 387 -11.12 -0.47 27.32
N TYR A 388 -10.75 -1.23 26.33
CA TYR A 388 -11.44 -2.45 25.93
C TYR A 388 -10.74 -3.68 26.55
N GLY A 389 -11.52 -4.72 26.88
CA GLY A 389 -10.98 -5.97 27.39
C GLY A 389 -10.40 -5.85 28.82
N ASP A 390 -9.33 -6.60 29.07
CA ASP A 390 -8.63 -6.59 30.36
C ASP A 390 -7.61 -5.45 30.48
N VAL A 391 -7.47 -4.61 29.44
CA VAL A 391 -6.63 -3.42 29.49
C VAL A 391 -7.24 -2.42 30.46
N LYS A 392 -6.79 -2.47 31.70
CA LYS A 392 -7.13 -1.46 32.70
C LYS A 392 -6.42 -0.17 32.34
N LEU A 393 -7.12 0.70 31.61
CA LEU A 393 -6.69 2.08 31.53
C LEU A 393 -6.70 2.68 32.92
N THR A 394 -5.53 2.71 33.51
CA THR A 394 -5.34 3.43 34.78
C THR A 394 -5.41 4.92 34.46
N LYS A 395 -5.80 5.75 35.45
CA LYS A 395 -5.72 7.23 35.36
C LYS A 395 -4.38 7.76 34.80
N LYS A 396 -3.37 6.90 34.72
CA LYS A 396 -2.04 7.17 34.23
C LYS A 396 -1.97 7.21 32.69
N LEU A 397 -2.82 6.44 31.99
CA LEU A 397 -2.88 6.47 30.52
C LEU A 397 -3.58 7.75 30.02
N VAL A 398 -4.65 8.18 30.68
CA VAL A 398 -5.33 9.47 30.38
C VAL A 398 -4.37 10.67 30.51
N LYS A 399 -3.38 10.57 31.38
CA LYS A 399 -2.35 11.62 31.52
C LYS A 399 -1.18 11.45 30.56
N ALA A 400 -1.03 10.28 29.93
CA ALA A 400 0.07 9.97 29.02
C ALA A 400 -0.34 10.13 27.55
N VAL A 401 -1.65 10.21 27.26
CA VAL A 401 -2.13 10.51 25.90
C VAL A 401 -2.06 12.01 25.70
N GLU A 402 -1.24 12.41 24.73
CA GLU A 402 -1.08 13.82 24.37
C GLU A 402 -2.33 14.38 23.70
N ALA A 403 -2.46 15.69 23.67
CA ALA A 403 -3.50 16.34 22.87
C ALA A 403 -3.26 16.05 21.39
N VAL A 404 -4.32 15.72 20.66
CA VAL A 404 -4.23 15.51 19.20
C VAL A 404 -4.16 16.86 18.52
N GLU A 405 -3.22 17.03 17.60
CA GLU A 405 -3.06 18.24 16.80
C GLU A 405 -3.91 18.16 15.51
N LEU A 406 -4.34 19.34 15.01
CA LEU A 406 -5.16 19.42 13.79
C LEU A 406 -4.41 18.91 12.56
N ASP A 407 -3.09 19.11 12.53
CA ASP A 407 -2.23 18.65 11.44
C ASP A 407 -2.14 17.11 11.39
N ASP A 408 -2.32 16.43 12.54
CA ASP A 408 -2.31 14.97 12.60
C ASP A 408 -3.68 14.38 12.19
N ILE A 409 -4.77 14.98 12.69
CA ILE A 409 -6.14 14.49 12.43
C ILE A 409 -7.09 15.68 12.18
N ALA A 410 -7.37 15.96 10.92
CA ALA A 410 -8.16 17.12 10.51
C ALA A 410 -9.60 17.16 11.08
N SER A 411 -10.19 16.01 11.41
CA SER A 411 -11.57 15.91 11.95
C SER A 411 -11.69 16.35 13.40
N ILE A 412 -10.60 16.60 14.14
CA ILE A 412 -10.68 16.98 15.56
C ILE A 412 -11.43 18.29 15.81
N LYS A 413 -11.46 19.19 14.84
CA LYS A 413 -12.20 20.46 14.91
C LYS A 413 -13.71 20.29 14.98
N ASP A 414 -14.22 19.12 14.59
CA ASP A 414 -15.66 18.85 14.52
C ASP A 414 -16.24 18.36 15.86
N TYR A 415 -15.35 18.04 16.85
CA TYR A 415 -15.75 17.51 18.16
C TYR A 415 -15.90 18.62 19.21
N LYS A 416 -16.79 18.36 20.18
CA LYS A 416 -17.12 19.25 21.29
C LYS A 416 -16.99 18.51 22.62
N ASP A 417 -16.97 19.26 23.72
CA ASP A 417 -16.98 18.67 25.07
C ASP A 417 -18.13 17.67 25.23
N GLY A 418 -17.77 16.50 25.68
CA GLY A 418 -18.71 15.43 25.98
C GLY A 418 -19.06 14.52 24.79
N ASP A 419 -18.53 14.75 23.60
CA ASP A 419 -18.71 13.83 22.48
C ASP A 419 -18.03 12.50 22.78
N MET A 420 -18.71 11.40 22.44
CA MET A 420 -18.17 10.06 22.59
C MET A 420 -17.53 9.62 21.27
N VAL A 421 -16.25 9.22 21.35
CA VAL A 421 -15.45 8.81 20.20
C VAL A 421 -14.75 7.49 20.45
N LEU A 422 -14.41 6.80 19.36
CA LEU A 422 -13.55 5.63 19.37
C LEU A 422 -12.14 6.04 18.90
N LEU A 423 -11.14 5.60 19.64
CA LEU A 423 -9.73 5.91 19.39
C LEU A 423 -8.95 4.62 19.13
N THR A 424 -7.94 4.71 18.27
CA THR A 424 -6.77 3.83 18.33
C THR A 424 -5.56 4.61 18.81
N ILE A 425 -4.75 3.98 19.63
CA ILE A 425 -3.59 4.61 20.28
C ILE A 425 -2.36 3.74 20.02
N ALA A 426 -1.27 4.33 19.58
CA ALA A 426 0.02 3.64 19.45
C ALA A 426 1.10 4.42 20.18
N ASN A 427 1.88 3.74 21.02
CA ASN A 427 2.97 4.33 21.80
C ASN A 427 2.56 5.56 22.64
N GLY A 428 1.27 5.67 23.01
CA GLY A 428 0.72 6.79 23.77
C GLY A 428 0.15 7.93 22.93
N GLU A 429 0.24 7.85 21.61
CA GLU A 429 -0.31 8.83 20.67
C GLU A 429 -1.61 8.32 20.05
N VAL A 430 -2.61 9.20 19.91
CA VAL A 430 -3.84 8.88 19.21
C VAL A 430 -3.57 8.84 17.71
N LYS A 431 -3.92 7.73 17.08
CA LYS A 431 -3.71 7.52 15.63
C LYS A 431 -5.01 7.65 14.82
N THR A 432 -6.14 7.29 15.41
CA THR A 432 -7.46 7.52 14.77
C THR A 432 -8.48 8.02 15.77
N ILE A 433 -9.40 8.80 15.26
CA ILE A 433 -10.59 9.28 15.96
C ILE A 433 -11.81 9.04 15.07
N THR A 434 -12.83 8.39 15.60
CA THR A 434 -14.12 8.24 14.92
C THR A 434 -15.28 8.44 15.89
N PRO A 435 -16.41 9.00 15.45
CA PRO A 435 -17.59 9.12 16.32
C PRO A 435 -18.04 7.75 16.82
N ALA A 436 -18.33 7.63 18.11
CA ALA A 436 -18.98 6.43 18.63
C ALA A 436 -20.46 6.45 18.25
N GLU A 437 -20.96 5.29 17.81
CA GLU A 437 -22.39 5.14 17.54
C GLU A 437 -23.18 5.28 18.86
N THR A 438 -24.18 6.16 18.85
CA THR A 438 -25.04 6.42 20.02
C THR A 438 -26.47 6.04 19.72
N VAL A 439 -27.10 5.33 20.65
CA VAL A 439 -28.55 5.04 20.61
C VAL A 439 -29.26 6.09 21.45
N LYS A 440 -30.14 6.86 20.83
CA LYS A 440 -30.89 7.95 21.49
C LYS A 440 -32.35 7.59 21.70
N GLY A 441 -32.92 8.07 22.83
CA GLY A 441 -34.36 7.99 23.08
C GLY A 441 -34.86 6.59 23.41
N THR A 442 -34.00 5.68 23.84
CA THR A 442 -34.35 4.33 24.20
C THR A 442 -34.29 4.17 25.72
N GLU A 443 -35.35 3.62 26.32
CA GLU A 443 -35.36 3.26 27.72
C GLU A 443 -34.54 1.99 27.93
N ILE A 444 -33.75 1.94 28.99
CA ILE A 444 -33.00 0.75 29.37
C ILE A 444 -33.93 -0.15 30.17
N ASP A 445 -34.30 -1.29 29.56
CA ASP A 445 -35.17 -2.28 30.18
C ASP A 445 -34.42 -3.14 31.21
N GLU A 446 -33.20 -3.53 30.90
CA GLU A 446 -32.37 -4.41 31.71
C GLU A 446 -30.89 -4.21 31.34
N PHE A 447 -30.01 -4.34 32.31
CA PHE A 447 -28.58 -4.44 32.06
C PHE A 447 -27.90 -5.47 32.98
N SER A 448 -26.89 -6.13 32.39
CA SER A 448 -25.93 -6.93 33.14
C SER A 448 -24.64 -6.14 33.27
N LYS A 449 -24.06 -6.08 34.45
CA LYS A 449 -22.80 -5.33 34.69
C LYS A 449 -21.59 -5.84 33.85
N GLN A 450 -21.71 -7.00 33.24
CA GLN A 450 -20.60 -7.67 32.54
C GLN A 450 -20.88 -8.07 31.10
N ASP A 451 -22.14 -8.19 30.66
CA ASP A 451 -22.46 -8.86 29.44
C ASP A 451 -23.25 -8.04 28.42
N TYR A 452 -24.28 -7.27 28.82
CA TYR A 452 -25.20 -6.61 27.91
C TYR A 452 -26.07 -5.51 28.53
N VAL A 453 -26.63 -4.70 27.67
CA VAL A 453 -27.74 -3.78 27.94
C VAL A 453 -28.92 -4.15 27.02
N ASN A 454 -30.13 -4.22 27.61
CA ASN A 454 -31.39 -4.34 26.89
C ASN A 454 -32.05 -2.96 26.82
N ALA A 455 -32.22 -2.43 25.62
CA ALA A 455 -32.81 -1.13 25.38
C ALA A 455 -33.59 -1.16 24.05
N GLY A 456 -34.76 -1.81 24.05
CA GLY A 456 -35.52 -2.16 22.86
C GLY A 456 -34.92 -3.29 22.04
N GLN A 457 -33.62 -3.47 22.11
CA GLN A 457 -32.87 -4.63 21.61
C GLN A 457 -31.64 -4.90 22.50
N LYS A 458 -31.09 -6.10 22.41
CA LYS A 458 -29.95 -6.49 23.22
C LYS A 458 -28.65 -5.95 22.62
N TYR A 459 -27.91 -5.16 23.38
CA TYR A 459 -26.57 -4.69 23.08
C TYR A 459 -25.57 -5.42 23.99
N SER A 460 -24.67 -6.20 23.41
CA SER A 460 -23.59 -6.85 24.17
C SER A 460 -22.45 -5.85 24.38
N TYR A 461 -21.88 -5.83 25.58
CA TYR A 461 -20.69 -5.02 25.81
C TYR A 461 -19.55 -5.48 24.90
N ALA A 462 -18.86 -4.53 24.30
CA ALA A 462 -17.61 -4.73 23.62
C ALA A 462 -16.43 -4.53 24.59
N ALA A 463 -16.66 -3.88 25.72
CA ALA A 463 -15.66 -3.57 26.73
C ALA A 463 -16.08 -4.02 28.13
N THR A 464 -15.11 -4.28 28.99
CA THR A 464 -15.30 -4.49 30.45
C THR A 464 -15.26 -3.18 31.23
N GLY A 465 -15.49 -2.04 30.57
CA GLY A 465 -15.62 -0.75 31.25
C GLY A 465 -16.78 -0.76 32.23
N LYS A 466 -16.58 -0.27 33.45
CA LYS A 466 -17.68 0.07 34.34
C LYS A 466 -18.51 1.13 33.64
N LEU A 467 -19.77 0.82 33.34
CA LEU A 467 -20.74 1.89 33.18
C LEU A 467 -20.67 2.68 34.50
N ASP A 468 -20.34 3.96 34.39
CA ASP A 468 -20.45 4.82 35.57
C ASP A 468 -21.91 4.79 35.97
N GLY A 469 -22.17 4.28 37.17
CA GLY A 469 -23.49 3.97 37.65
C GLY A 469 -24.21 5.21 38.20
N SER A 470 -24.25 6.27 37.42
CA SER A 470 -25.07 7.44 37.70
C SER A 470 -26.37 7.37 36.95
#